data_d3ed48d6c7bfd4cb0f6a7375297e5a37
#
_entry.id   d3ed48d6c7bfd4cb0f6a7375297e5a37
#
_cell.length_a   1.000
_cell.length_b   1.000
_cell.length_c   1.000
_cell.angle_alpha   90.00
_cell.angle_beta   90.00
_cell.angle_gamma   90.00
#
_symmetry.space_group_name_H-M   'P 1'
#
loop_
_entity.id
_entity.type
_entity.pdbx_description
1 polymer ?
#
loop_
_entity_poly.entity_id
_entity_poly.type
_entity_poly.pdbx_seq_one_letter_code
_entity_poly.pdbx_strand_id
1 'polypeptide(L)'
;MRRLDHAGIYLLIAGTYTPVGLLTLRGTMREVVLVVVWGGAAAAILLKFVWVGAPTWLSAVTGLAVGWAGVAAMPQVARRAGIAAVTLLAIGGLAYTVGAVVYARQKPDPVPAVFGYHEVFHALTLVAVTCQYVAIAFFVVKVG
;
A
#
# COMPACT_ATOMS: atom_id res chain seq x y z
N MET A 1 -5.81 -14.05 -14.40
CA MET A 1 -6.36 -12.83 -13.81
C MET A 1 -5.82 -12.52 -12.40
N ARG A 2 -5.91 -13.40 -11.41
CA ARG A 2 -5.43 -13.14 -10.02
C ARG A 2 -3.97 -12.67 -9.89
N ARG A 3 -3.05 -13.06 -10.78
CA ARG A 3 -1.64 -12.63 -10.74
C ARG A 3 -1.46 -11.18 -11.15
N LEU A 4 -2.18 -10.73 -12.18
CA LEU A 4 -2.14 -9.35 -12.65
C LEU A 4 -2.75 -8.39 -11.62
N ASP A 5 -3.80 -8.83 -10.94
CA ASP A 5 -4.43 -8.11 -9.85
C ASP A 5 -3.43 -7.85 -8.70
N HIS A 6 -2.72 -8.88 -8.24
CA HIS A 6 -1.69 -8.70 -7.19
C HIS A 6 -0.50 -7.85 -7.65
N ALA A 7 -0.04 -8.03 -8.89
CA ALA A 7 1.01 -7.18 -9.44
C ALA A 7 0.58 -5.71 -9.46
N GLY A 8 -0.68 -5.43 -9.84
CA GLY A 8 -1.27 -4.10 -9.80
C GLY A 8 -1.25 -3.47 -8.42
N ILE A 9 -1.57 -4.25 -7.37
CA ILE A 9 -1.55 -3.76 -5.98
C ILE A 9 -0.13 -3.37 -5.53
N TYR A 10 0.88 -4.20 -5.81
CA TYR A 10 2.28 -3.87 -5.47
C TYR A 10 2.78 -2.64 -6.20
N LEU A 11 2.45 -2.50 -7.49
CA LEU A 11 2.77 -1.30 -8.28
C LEU A 11 2.03 -0.07 -7.75
N LEU A 12 0.79 -0.22 -7.30
CA LEU A 12 0.01 0.86 -6.70
C LEU A 12 0.66 1.34 -5.40
N ILE A 13 1.06 0.42 -4.52
CA ILE A 13 1.78 0.76 -3.29
C ILE A 13 3.08 1.50 -3.63
N ALA A 14 3.92 0.96 -4.49
CA ALA A 14 5.19 1.59 -4.86
C ALA A 14 4.96 2.95 -5.55
N GLY A 15 3.94 3.06 -6.39
CA GLY A 15 3.56 4.29 -7.07
C GLY A 15 3.12 5.40 -6.12
N THR A 16 2.36 5.08 -5.07
CA THR A 16 1.95 6.07 -4.05
C THR A 16 3.11 6.53 -3.17
N TYR A 17 4.09 5.66 -2.91
CA TYR A 17 5.31 6.04 -2.19
C TYR A 17 6.23 6.95 -2.98
N THR A 18 6.20 6.91 -4.31
CA THR A 18 7.10 7.70 -5.16
C THR A 18 6.94 9.21 -4.94
N PRO A 19 5.77 9.84 -5.07
CA PRO A 19 5.62 11.26 -4.82
C PRO A 19 5.87 11.63 -3.35
N VAL A 20 5.45 10.80 -2.40
CA VAL A 20 5.73 11.04 -0.98
C VAL A 20 7.24 11.02 -0.73
N GLY A 21 7.95 10.02 -1.23
CA GLY A 21 9.40 9.90 -1.08
C GLY A 21 10.16 11.04 -1.73
N LEU A 22 9.84 11.38 -2.97
CA LEU A 22 10.55 12.41 -3.72
C LEU A 22 10.32 13.83 -3.18
N LEU A 23 9.09 14.15 -2.75
CA LEU A 23 8.69 15.49 -2.39
C LEU A 23 8.83 15.78 -0.88
N THR A 24 8.65 14.78 -0.02
CA THR A 24 8.68 15.00 1.44
C THR A 24 9.92 14.45 2.15
N LEU A 25 10.58 13.43 1.57
CA LEU A 25 11.76 12.84 2.21
C LEU A 25 13.06 13.44 1.66
N ARG A 26 14.09 13.47 2.50
CA ARG A 26 15.43 13.94 2.16
C ARG A 26 16.51 13.00 2.67
N GLY A 27 17.70 13.11 2.03
CA GLY A 27 18.87 12.33 2.40
C GLY A 27 18.64 10.82 2.28
N THR A 28 19.34 10.07 3.08
CA THR A 28 19.34 8.60 3.08
C THR A 28 17.93 8.01 3.28
N MET A 29 17.05 8.68 4.05
CA MET A 29 15.69 8.20 4.28
C MET A 29 14.90 8.08 2.97
N ARG A 30 15.03 9.06 2.06
CA ARG A 30 14.38 9.02 0.74
C ARG A 30 14.86 7.81 -0.06
N GLU A 31 16.16 7.61 -0.13
CA GLU A 31 16.77 6.51 -0.90
C GLU A 31 16.35 5.16 -0.33
N VAL A 32 16.48 4.99 0.99
CA VAL A 32 16.13 3.73 1.67
C VAL A 32 14.67 3.39 1.46
N VAL A 33 13.74 4.33 1.68
CA VAL A 33 12.30 4.07 1.54
C VAL A 33 11.96 3.70 0.09
N LEU A 34 12.46 4.45 -0.90
CA LEU A 34 12.18 4.15 -2.31
C LEU A 34 12.79 2.80 -2.75
N VAL A 35 14.03 2.50 -2.35
CA VAL A 35 14.67 1.22 -2.65
C VAL A 35 13.92 0.06 -2.00
N VAL A 36 13.55 0.16 -0.73
CA VAL A 36 12.81 -0.87 -0.01
C VAL A 36 11.43 -1.10 -0.63
N VAL A 37 10.71 -0.04 -0.96
CA VAL A 37 9.36 -0.15 -1.51
C VAL A 37 9.37 -0.69 -2.94
N TRP A 38 10.20 -0.18 -3.82
CA TRP A 38 10.29 -0.67 -5.20
C TRP A 38 10.95 -2.06 -5.28
N GLY A 39 12.00 -2.29 -4.50
CA GLY A 39 12.65 -3.60 -4.40
C GLY A 39 11.72 -4.65 -3.82
N GLY A 40 10.99 -4.32 -2.76
CA GLY A 40 9.97 -5.18 -2.16
C GLY A 40 8.82 -5.48 -3.12
N ALA A 41 8.32 -4.48 -3.84
CA ALA A 41 7.28 -4.67 -4.86
C ALA A 41 7.76 -5.59 -5.99
N ALA A 42 8.96 -5.35 -6.52
CA ALA A 42 9.55 -6.19 -7.56
C ALA A 42 9.73 -7.64 -7.08
N ALA A 43 10.28 -7.84 -5.88
CA ALA A 43 10.46 -9.16 -5.29
C ALA A 43 9.12 -9.89 -5.09
N ALA A 44 8.09 -9.19 -4.61
CA ALA A 44 6.75 -9.75 -4.41
C ALA A 44 6.09 -10.15 -5.75
N ILE A 45 6.25 -9.33 -6.78
CA ILE A 45 5.78 -9.62 -8.13
C ILE A 45 6.49 -10.86 -8.69
N LEU A 46 7.82 -10.89 -8.65
CA LEU A 46 8.62 -12.03 -9.12
C LEU A 46 8.24 -13.32 -8.38
N LEU A 47 8.08 -13.27 -7.06
CA LEU A 47 7.65 -14.41 -6.26
C LEU A 47 6.30 -14.98 -6.76
N LYS A 48 5.35 -14.12 -7.13
CA LYS A 48 4.04 -14.54 -7.67
C LYS A 48 4.13 -15.18 -9.05
N PHE A 49 5.08 -14.76 -9.87
CA PHE A 49 5.27 -15.38 -11.19
C PHE A 49 5.99 -16.72 -11.08
N VAL A 50 6.98 -16.84 -10.19
CA VAL A 50 7.77 -18.06 -10.00
C VAL A 50 6.98 -19.12 -9.20
N TRP A 51 6.32 -18.72 -8.12
CA TRP A 51 5.56 -19.64 -7.27
C TRP A 51 4.06 -19.49 -7.46
N VAL A 52 3.54 -20.24 -8.45
CA VAL A 52 2.13 -20.19 -8.87
C VAL A 52 1.14 -20.53 -7.76
N GLY A 53 1.51 -21.48 -6.90
CA GLY A 53 0.69 -21.98 -5.78
C GLY A 53 0.92 -21.26 -4.44
N ALA A 54 1.59 -20.09 -4.45
CA ALA A 54 1.86 -19.36 -3.22
C ALA A 54 0.56 -19.07 -2.45
N PRO A 55 0.52 -19.35 -1.13
CA PRO A 55 -0.68 -19.17 -0.33
C PRO A 55 -1.07 -17.68 -0.23
N THR A 56 -2.37 -17.41 -0.06
CA THR A 56 -2.93 -16.05 -0.02
C THR A 56 -2.35 -15.20 1.10
N TRP A 57 -2.07 -15.80 2.27
CA TRP A 57 -1.48 -15.12 3.40
C TRP A 57 -0.08 -14.55 3.10
N LEU A 58 0.71 -15.23 2.25
CA LEU A 58 2.03 -14.76 1.87
C LEU A 58 1.95 -13.45 1.09
N SER A 59 0.95 -13.33 0.22
CA SER A 59 0.70 -12.07 -0.52
C SER A 59 0.27 -10.94 0.40
N ALA A 60 -0.56 -11.24 1.41
CA ALA A 60 -0.98 -10.28 2.40
C ALA A 60 0.21 -9.79 3.24
N VAL A 61 1.06 -10.72 3.72
CA VAL A 61 2.24 -10.38 4.52
C VAL A 61 3.25 -9.56 3.72
N THR A 62 3.55 -9.95 2.48
CA THR A 62 4.48 -9.19 1.63
C THR A 62 3.94 -7.80 1.30
N GLY A 63 2.65 -7.68 0.99
CA GLY A 63 2.01 -6.38 0.76
C GLY A 63 2.04 -5.48 1.99
N LEU A 64 1.76 -6.03 3.17
CA LEU A 64 1.85 -5.32 4.44
C LEU A 64 3.29 -4.88 4.73
N ALA A 65 4.27 -5.76 4.58
CA ALA A 65 5.67 -5.43 4.82
C ALA A 65 6.14 -4.24 3.97
N VAL A 66 5.81 -4.26 2.67
CA VAL A 66 6.12 -3.15 1.76
C VAL A 66 5.33 -1.89 2.14
N GLY A 67 4.04 -2.03 2.47
CA GLY A 67 3.18 -0.91 2.84
C GLY A 67 3.60 -0.22 4.15
N TRP A 68 4.08 -0.96 5.14
CA TRP A 68 4.50 -0.42 6.43
C TRP A 68 5.95 0.09 6.44
N ALA A 69 6.73 -0.17 5.40
CA ALA A 69 8.11 0.31 5.28
C ALA A 69 8.23 1.85 5.42
N GLY A 70 7.21 2.59 5.01
CA GLY A 70 7.19 4.06 5.10
C GLY A 70 6.85 4.64 6.47
N VAL A 71 6.48 3.84 7.46
CA VAL A 71 6.11 4.35 8.80
C VAL A 71 7.27 5.10 9.45
N ALA A 72 8.51 4.62 9.26
CA ALA A 72 9.71 5.30 9.75
C ALA A 72 9.89 6.71 9.16
N ALA A 73 9.32 6.99 8.00
CA ALA A 73 9.39 8.28 7.33
C ALA A 73 8.29 9.27 7.77
N MET A 74 7.25 8.81 8.50
CA MET A 74 6.12 9.65 8.89
C MET A 74 6.50 10.94 9.63
N PRO A 75 7.52 10.96 10.52
CA PRO A 75 7.96 12.22 11.14
C PRO A 75 8.47 13.25 10.12
N GLN A 76 9.12 12.85 9.05
CA GLN A 76 9.55 13.77 7.98
C GLN A 76 8.36 14.26 7.16
N VAL A 77 7.42 13.38 6.84
CA VAL A 77 6.17 13.74 6.16
C VAL A 77 5.37 14.74 6.99
N ALA A 78 5.22 14.51 8.30
CA ALA A 78 4.52 15.42 9.22
C ALA A 78 5.10 16.82 9.21
N ARG A 79 6.43 16.93 9.28
CA ARG A 79 7.15 18.21 9.28
C ARG A 79 7.02 18.99 7.98
N ARG A 80 6.85 18.30 6.84
CA ARG A 80 6.80 18.94 5.52
C ARG A 80 5.39 19.10 4.98
N ALA A 81 4.61 18.02 4.94
CA ALA A 81 3.26 18.01 4.38
C ALA A 81 2.16 18.22 5.46
N GLY A 82 2.54 18.26 6.73
CA GLY A 82 1.62 18.51 7.84
C GLY A 82 0.95 17.23 8.39
N ILE A 83 0.31 17.40 9.55
CA ILE A 83 -0.37 16.31 10.27
C ILE A 83 -1.55 15.74 9.47
N ALA A 84 -2.27 16.58 8.72
CA ALA A 84 -3.40 16.12 7.90
C ALA A 84 -2.96 15.10 6.83
N ALA A 85 -1.81 15.31 6.19
CA ALA A 85 -1.25 14.34 5.24
C ALA A 85 -0.94 13.00 5.92
N VAL A 86 -0.28 13.03 7.09
CA VAL A 86 0.05 11.83 7.85
C VAL A 86 -1.22 11.09 8.29
N THR A 87 -2.24 11.81 8.76
CA THR A 87 -3.51 11.21 9.18
C THR A 87 -4.19 10.47 8.00
N LEU A 88 -4.25 11.10 6.83
CA LEU A 88 -4.81 10.46 5.63
C LEU A 88 -3.99 9.25 5.18
N LEU A 89 -2.65 9.34 5.20
CA LEU A 89 -1.77 8.22 4.89
C LEU A 89 -1.96 7.08 5.89
N ALA A 90 -2.11 7.39 7.18
CA ALA A 90 -2.34 6.39 8.22
C ALA A 90 -3.71 5.71 8.07
N ILE A 91 -4.78 6.46 7.80
CA ILE A 91 -6.12 5.91 7.53
C ILE A 91 -6.05 4.98 6.31
N GLY A 92 -5.38 5.41 5.23
CA GLY A 92 -5.17 4.59 4.04
C GLY A 92 -4.38 3.31 4.36
N GLY A 93 -3.31 3.41 5.14
CA GLY A 93 -2.51 2.26 5.59
C GLY A 93 -3.30 1.28 6.45
N LEU A 94 -4.16 1.77 7.34
CA LEU A 94 -5.06 0.95 8.14
C LEU A 94 -6.10 0.24 7.27
N ALA A 95 -6.71 0.94 6.29
CA ALA A 95 -7.66 0.34 5.36
C ALA A 95 -7.00 -0.79 4.54
N TYR A 96 -5.77 -0.61 4.06
CA TYR A 96 -5.00 -1.67 3.43
C TYR A 96 -4.71 -2.83 4.39
N THR A 97 -4.38 -2.54 5.64
CA THR A 97 -4.09 -3.57 6.65
C THR A 97 -5.33 -4.43 6.90
N VAL A 98 -6.48 -3.81 7.11
CA VAL A 98 -7.75 -4.53 7.28
C VAL A 98 -8.08 -5.34 6.02
N GLY A 99 -7.92 -4.75 4.83
CA GLY A 99 -8.10 -5.44 3.55
C GLY A 99 -7.20 -6.67 3.41
N ALA A 100 -5.92 -6.55 3.75
CA ALA A 100 -4.98 -7.66 3.70
C ALA A 100 -5.36 -8.79 4.67
N VAL A 101 -5.87 -8.46 5.86
CA VAL A 101 -6.36 -9.45 6.83
C VAL A 101 -7.62 -10.15 6.31
N VAL A 102 -8.58 -9.40 5.75
CA VAL A 102 -9.78 -9.95 5.11
C VAL A 102 -9.39 -10.92 4.00
N TYR A 103 -8.47 -10.51 3.14
CA TYR A 103 -7.97 -11.33 2.05
C TYR A 103 -7.27 -12.61 2.53
N ALA A 104 -6.39 -12.50 3.53
CA ALA A 104 -5.65 -13.63 4.09
C ALA A 104 -6.57 -14.66 4.77
N ARG A 105 -7.58 -14.17 5.49
CA ARG A 105 -8.56 -15.01 6.20
C ARG A 105 -9.70 -15.50 5.33
N GLN A 106 -9.88 -14.92 4.14
CA GLN A 106 -11.02 -15.16 3.26
C GLN A 106 -12.38 -14.94 3.95
N LYS A 107 -12.41 -13.97 4.88
CA LYS A 107 -13.58 -13.59 5.69
C LYS A 107 -13.52 -12.10 6.03
N PRO A 108 -14.68 -11.39 6.17
CA PRO A 108 -16.05 -11.90 6.00
C PRO A 108 -16.38 -12.18 4.53
N ASP A 109 -17.33 -13.07 4.31
CA ASP A 109 -17.86 -13.44 3.01
C ASP A 109 -19.38 -13.20 3.01
N PRO A 110 -19.82 -11.94 2.99
CA PRO A 110 -21.19 -11.55 3.32
C PRO A 110 -22.23 -12.10 2.33
N VAL A 111 -21.90 -12.13 1.03
CA VAL A 111 -22.76 -12.70 -0.02
C VAL A 111 -21.86 -13.43 -1.02
N PRO A 112 -21.50 -14.69 -0.77
CA PRO A 112 -20.46 -15.42 -1.53
C PRO A 112 -20.63 -15.42 -3.05
N ALA A 113 -21.89 -15.35 -3.52
CA ALA A 113 -22.21 -15.37 -4.93
C ALA A 113 -22.03 -14.02 -5.66
N VAL A 114 -22.03 -12.89 -4.92
CA VAL A 114 -22.08 -11.53 -5.51
C VAL A 114 -21.06 -10.58 -4.88
N PHE A 115 -20.91 -10.63 -3.56
CA PHE A 115 -20.03 -9.75 -2.81
C PHE A 115 -19.35 -10.54 -1.68
N GLY A 116 -18.23 -11.16 -2.03
CA GLY A 116 -17.42 -11.98 -1.13
C GLY A 116 -16.25 -11.24 -0.51
N TYR A 117 -15.37 -11.96 0.16
CA TYR A 117 -14.17 -11.41 0.80
C TYR A 117 -13.24 -10.66 -0.17
N HIS A 118 -13.22 -11.07 -1.44
CA HIS A 118 -12.38 -10.45 -2.48
C HIS A 118 -12.89 -9.05 -2.82
N GLU A 119 -14.20 -8.87 -2.95
CA GLU A 119 -14.85 -7.59 -3.21
C GLU A 119 -14.73 -6.66 -1.99
N VAL A 120 -14.83 -7.20 -0.77
CA VAL A 120 -14.56 -6.46 0.47
C VAL A 120 -13.12 -5.94 0.50
N PHE A 121 -12.17 -6.78 0.12
CA PHE A 121 -10.75 -6.38 -0.01
C PHE A 121 -10.58 -5.23 -1.02
N HIS A 122 -11.20 -5.33 -2.20
CA HIS A 122 -11.12 -4.25 -3.20
C HIS A 122 -11.79 -2.95 -2.72
N ALA A 123 -12.93 -3.02 -2.04
CA ALA A 123 -13.57 -1.85 -1.47
C ALA A 123 -12.65 -1.13 -0.46
N LEU A 124 -11.98 -1.87 0.43
CA LEU A 124 -11.01 -1.32 1.37
C LEU A 124 -9.77 -0.74 0.66
N THR A 125 -9.33 -1.38 -0.42
CA THR A 125 -8.26 -0.86 -1.27
C THR A 125 -8.64 0.47 -1.91
N LEU A 126 -9.88 0.63 -2.40
CA LEU A 126 -10.36 1.89 -2.95
C LEU A 126 -10.39 3.01 -1.90
N VAL A 127 -10.85 2.71 -0.69
CA VAL A 127 -10.80 3.66 0.44
C VAL A 127 -9.36 4.09 0.71
N ALA A 128 -8.44 3.14 0.78
CA ALA A 128 -7.02 3.40 1.03
C ALA A 128 -6.41 4.29 -0.07
N VAL A 129 -6.62 3.95 -1.34
CA VAL A 129 -6.11 4.72 -2.48
C VAL A 129 -6.69 6.13 -2.49
N THR A 130 -7.97 6.28 -2.18
CA THR A 130 -8.62 7.61 -2.12
C THR A 130 -7.97 8.47 -1.03
N CYS A 131 -7.77 7.94 0.17
CA CYS A 131 -7.08 8.65 1.26
C CYS A 131 -5.65 9.05 0.86
N GLN A 132 -4.90 8.13 0.26
CA GLN A 132 -3.54 8.39 -0.20
C GLN A 132 -3.50 9.41 -1.34
N TYR A 133 -4.42 9.32 -2.30
CA TYR A 133 -4.53 10.30 -3.38
C TYR A 133 -4.81 11.71 -2.83
N VAL A 134 -5.77 11.85 -1.92
CA VAL A 134 -6.06 13.14 -1.28
C VAL A 134 -4.84 13.67 -0.53
N ALA A 135 -4.15 12.82 0.24
CA ALA A 135 -2.92 13.22 0.93
C ALA A 135 -1.85 13.74 -0.05
N ILE A 136 -1.62 13.02 -1.14
CA ILE A 136 -0.60 13.36 -2.13
C ILE A 136 -1.00 14.64 -2.89
N ALA A 137 -2.20 14.68 -3.47
CA ALA A 137 -2.63 15.77 -4.35
C ALA A 137 -2.79 17.12 -3.64
N PHE A 138 -3.26 17.09 -2.38
CA PHE A 138 -3.60 18.34 -1.66
C PHE A 138 -2.56 18.77 -0.64
N PHE A 139 -1.67 17.89 -0.20
CA PHE A 139 -0.68 18.20 0.85
C PHE A 139 0.76 17.96 0.41
N VAL A 140 1.06 16.80 -0.19
CA VAL A 140 2.43 16.42 -0.57
C VAL A 140 2.92 17.23 -1.77
N VAL A 141 2.12 17.36 -2.82
CA VAL A 141 2.49 18.09 -4.04
C VAL A 141 2.75 19.59 -3.76
N LYS A 142 2.12 20.17 -2.74
CA LYS A 142 2.28 21.60 -2.39
C LYS A 142 3.61 21.92 -1.72
N VAL A 143 4.37 20.94 -1.28
CA VAL A 143 5.62 21.11 -0.51
C VAL A 143 6.86 20.62 -1.24
N GLY A 144 6.68 20.13 -2.47
CA GLY A 144 7.74 19.66 -3.37
C GLY A 144 8.45 20.73 -4.17
#